data_151e1a90e4f0de2088eb182bc7fb03b9
#
_entry.id   151e1a90e4f0de2088eb182bc7fb03b9
#
_cell.length_a   1.000
_cell.length_b   1.000
_cell.length_c   1.000
_cell.angle_alpha   90.00
_cell.angle_beta   90.00
_cell.angle_gamma   90.00
#
_symmetry.space_group_name_H-M   'P 1'
#
loop_
_entity.id
_entity.type
_entity.pdbx_description
1 polymer ?
#
loop_
_entity_poly.entity_id
_entity_poly.type
_entity_poly.pdbx_seq_one_letter_code
_entity_poly.pdbx_strand_id
1 'polypeptide(L)'
;VYYIGDKWKVVGGICSVLFIATLAFTQTLVHSNAMSTALASAFHVPPIACGIVVAIALAAIVFGGVKVIGRVAEIVVPIMSGIYILVALVILAVNYQAIPAAFSLIFKSAFGADQIIGAAMGSAMIWGTKRAIFSSETGMATATPSAASAEVSHPAKQGLVQAFSVYIDTLFVCTATGLMLIITGCYSVQGADGGFLFTGMGQVGADATWVQAAVSTLMPTFGSKFVAIALFF
;
A
#
# COMPACT_ATOMS: atom_id res chain seq x y z
N VAL A 1 -17.12 13.16 -12.97
CA VAL A 1 -18.38 12.79 -13.63
C VAL A 1 -19.28 14.00 -13.78
N TYR A 2 -19.54 14.79 -12.72
CA TYR A 2 -20.41 15.98 -12.80
C TYR A 2 -19.93 17.00 -13.85
N TYR A 3 -18.65 17.33 -13.89
CA TYR A 3 -18.08 18.27 -14.86
C TYR A 3 -18.25 17.84 -16.32
N ILE A 4 -18.17 16.55 -16.59
CA ILE A 4 -18.36 15.98 -17.92
C ILE A 4 -19.85 15.81 -18.19
N GLY A 5 -20.63 15.43 -17.17
CA GLY A 5 -22.07 15.11 -17.28
C GLY A 5 -22.96 16.31 -17.66
N ASP A 6 -22.61 17.53 -17.27
CA ASP A 6 -23.40 18.70 -17.60
C ASP A 6 -23.42 19.05 -19.09
N LYS A 7 -22.30 18.89 -19.76
CA LYS A 7 -22.18 19.19 -21.19
C LYS A 7 -22.24 17.94 -22.09
N TRP A 8 -21.74 16.81 -21.61
CA TRP A 8 -21.53 15.61 -22.42
C TRP A 8 -22.04 14.36 -21.68
N LYS A 9 -23.35 14.28 -21.48
CA LYS A 9 -24.00 13.21 -20.69
C LYS A 9 -23.60 11.77 -21.09
N VAL A 10 -23.48 11.52 -22.40
CA VAL A 10 -23.10 10.19 -22.91
C VAL A 10 -21.65 9.86 -22.53
N VAL A 11 -20.73 10.81 -22.69
CA VAL A 11 -19.31 10.64 -22.33
C VAL A 11 -19.17 10.46 -20.82
N GLY A 12 -19.90 11.24 -20.03
CA GLY A 12 -19.94 11.09 -18.57
C GLY A 12 -20.43 9.71 -18.13
N GLY A 13 -21.46 9.17 -18.79
CA GLY A 13 -21.95 7.82 -18.56
C GLY A 13 -20.91 6.74 -18.89
N ILE A 14 -20.28 6.83 -20.06
CA ILE A 14 -19.21 5.90 -20.46
C ILE A 14 -18.04 5.94 -19.45
N CYS A 15 -17.57 7.12 -19.09
CA CYS A 15 -16.51 7.29 -18.10
C CYS A 15 -16.89 6.68 -16.74
N SER A 16 -18.14 6.83 -16.30
CA SER A 16 -18.62 6.23 -15.04
C SER A 16 -18.59 4.70 -15.08
N VAL A 17 -19.05 4.10 -16.18
CA VAL A 17 -19.04 2.63 -16.33
C VAL A 17 -17.61 2.10 -16.37
N LEU A 18 -16.71 2.75 -17.13
CA LEU A 18 -15.30 2.37 -17.19
C LEU A 18 -14.63 2.51 -15.81
N PHE A 19 -14.94 3.58 -15.08
CA PHE A 19 -14.40 3.81 -13.74
C PHE A 19 -14.85 2.72 -12.75
N ILE A 20 -16.15 2.40 -12.73
CA ILE A 20 -16.71 1.32 -11.91
C ILE A 20 -16.06 -0.02 -12.26
N ALA A 21 -15.94 -0.34 -13.55
CA ALA A 21 -15.31 -1.56 -13.99
C ALA A 21 -13.83 -1.64 -13.56
N THR A 22 -13.08 -0.55 -13.70
CA THR A 22 -11.67 -0.49 -13.28
C THR A 22 -11.53 -0.69 -11.76
N LEU A 23 -12.32 0.00 -10.96
CA LEU A 23 -12.29 -0.17 -9.50
C LEU A 23 -12.72 -1.58 -9.07
N ALA A 24 -13.80 -2.09 -9.62
CA ALA A 24 -14.33 -3.41 -9.25
C ALA A 24 -13.38 -4.56 -9.59
N PHE A 25 -12.70 -4.49 -10.73
CA PHE A 25 -11.84 -5.59 -11.18
C PHE A 25 -10.37 -5.36 -10.80
N THR A 26 -9.78 -4.24 -11.19
CA THR A 26 -8.33 -4.05 -11.06
C THR A 26 -7.90 -3.84 -9.61
N GLN A 27 -8.51 -2.89 -8.92
CA GLN A 27 -8.15 -2.59 -7.52
C GLN A 27 -8.48 -3.75 -6.59
N THR A 28 -9.68 -4.30 -6.71
CA THR A 28 -10.12 -5.41 -5.87
C THR A 28 -9.23 -6.65 -6.05
N LEU A 29 -8.80 -6.98 -7.28
CA LEU A 29 -7.90 -8.10 -7.54
C LEU A 29 -6.54 -7.91 -6.87
N VAL A 30 -5.95 -6.72 -6.96
CA VAL A 30 -4.64 -6.43 -6.36
C VAL A 30 -4.70 -6.57 -4.84
N HIS A 31 -5.68 -5.92 -4.20
CA HIS A 31 -5.82 -5.97 -2.73
C HIS A 31 -6.18 -7.38 -2.24
N SER A 32 -7.13 -8.05 -2.88
CA SER A 32 -7.53 -9.41 -2.51
C SER A 32 -6.37 -10.41 -2.66
N ASN A 33 -5.55 -10.27 -3.70
CA ASN A 33 -4.35 -11.10 -3.87
C ASN A 33 -3.33 -10.84 -2.75
N ALA A 34 -3.06 -9.58 -2.42
CA ALA A 34 -2.13 -9.22 -1.35
C ALA A 34 -2.60 -9.76 0.00
N MET A 35 -3.90 -9.61 0.33
CA MET A 35 -4.49 -10.13 1.56
C MET A 35 -4.43 -11.66 1.62
N SER A 36 -4.84 -12.35 0.55
CA SER A 36 -4.87 -13.81 0.52
C SER A 36 -3.46 -14.40 0.59
N THR A 37 -2.48 -13.80 -0.08
CA THR A 37 -1.08 -14.22 -0.03
C THR A 37 -0.49 -14.01 1.37
N ALA A 38 -0.76 -12.87 2.00
CA ALA A 38 -0.29 -12.58 3.35
C ALA A 38 -0.89 -13.54 4.39
N LEU A 39 -2.18 -13.82 4.31
CA LEU A 39 -2.85 -14.79 5.18
C LEU A 39 -2.34 -16.21 4.96
N ALA A 40 -2.20 -16.62 3.69
CA ALA A 40 -1.67 -17.93 3.34
C ALA A 40 -0.25 -18.13 3.88
N SER A 41 0.61 -17.12 3.75
CA SER A 41 1.98 -17.14 4.29
C SER A 41 2.02 -17.21 5.82
N ALA A 42 1.14 -16.47 6.51
CA ALA A 42 1.14 -16.39 7.97
C ALA A 42 0.52 -17.61 8.65
N PHE A 43 -0.52 -18.18 8.06
CA PHE A 43 -1.32 -19.25 8.68
C PHE A 43 -1.18 -20.60 7.98
N HIS A 44 -0.38 -20.69 6.90
CA HIS A 44 -0.19 -21.88 6.08
C HIS A 44 -1.51 -22.49 5.54
N VAL A 45 -2.48 -21.63 5.25
CA VAL A 45 -3.80 -22.01 4.72
C VAL A 45 -3.80 -21.79 3.19
N PRO A 46 -4.48 -22.62 2.40
CA PRO A 46 -4.55 -22.42 0.95
C PRO A 46 -5.10 -21.04 0.59
N PRO A 47 -4.51 -20.30 -0.38
CA PRO A 47 -4.95 -18.96 -0.76
C PRO A 47 -6.44 -18.86 -1.11
N ILE A 48 -7.00 -19.91 -1.68
CA ILE A 48 -8.44 -19.97 -2.02
C ILE A 48 -9.32 -19.88 -0.77
N ALA A 49 -8.96 -20.59 0.31
CA ALA A 49 -9.72 -20.52 1.55
C ALA A 49 -9.63 -19.14 2.18
N CYS A 50 -8.43 -18.52 2.15
CA CYS A 50 -8.25 -17.13 2.59
C CYS A 50 -9.09 -16.15 1.76
N GLY A 51 -9.11 -16.32 0.44
CA GLY A 51 -9.93 -15.51 -0.46
C GLY A 51 -11.44 -15.62 -0.18
N ILE A 52 -11.93 -16.81 0.14
CA ILE A 52 -13.33 -17.02 0.52
C ILE A 52 -13.65 -16.29 1.85
N VAL A 53 -12.78 -16.37 2.84
CA VAL A 53 -12.96 -15.67 4.13
C VAL A 53 -13.01 -14.17 3.92
N VAL A 54 -12.07 -13.62 3.14
CA VAL A 54 -12.05 -12.19 2.77
C VAL A 54 -13.34 -11.79 2.06
N ALA A 55 -13.79 -12.60 1.09
CA ALA A 55 -15.01 -12.32 0.33
C ALA A 55 -16.26 -12.31 1.21
N ILE A 56 -16.38 -13.24 2.15
CA ILE A 56 -17.50 -13.30 3.10
C ILE A 56 -17.48 -12.08 4.04
N ALA A 57 -16.32 -11.74 4.58
CA ALA A 57 -16.17 -10.59 5.47
C ALA A 57 -16.53 -9.28 4.76
N LEU A 58 -15.99 -9.07 3.54
CA LEU A 58 -16.34 -7.94 2.70
C LEU A 58 -17.84 -7.89 2.37
N ALA A 59 -18.42 -9.02 1.98
CA ALA A 59 -19.84 -9.09 1.70
C ALA A 59 -20.68 -8.66 2.91
N ALA A 60 -20.35 -9.15 4.11
CA ALA A 60 -21.06 -8.78 5.34
C ALA A 60 -21.03 -7.26 5.61
N ILE A 61 -19.89 -6.60 5.34
CA ILE A 61 -19.74 -5.16 5.52
C ILE A 61 -20.47 -4.39 4.42
N VAL A 62 -20.30 -4.79 3.16
CA VAL A 62 -20.87 -4.11 1.98
C VAL A 62 -22.39 -4.19 1.96
N PHE A 63 -22.98 -5.33 2.30
CA PHE A 63 -24.45 -5.46 2.41
C PHE A 63 -25.05 -4.60 3.52
N GLY A 64 -24.24 -4.15 4.51
CA GLY A 64 -24.64 -3.18 5.52
C GLY A 64 -24.78 -1.75 4.99
N GLY A 65 -24.34 -1.48 3.76
CA GLY A 65 -24.42 -0.19 3.10
C GLY A 65 -23.33 0.81 3.48
N VAL A 66 -23.32 1.97 2.81
CA VAL A 66 -22.25 2.99 2.92
C VAL A 66 -22.01 3.46 4.36
N LYS A 67 -23.03 3.58 5.17
CA LYS A 67 -22.93 4.00 6.58
C LYS A 67 -22.18 2.97 7.43
N VAL A 68 -22.39 1.68 7.19
CA VAL A 68 -21.69 0.59 7.91
C VAL A 68 -20.24 0.55 7.49
N ILE A 69 -19.98 0.65 6.19
CA ILE A 69 -18.60 0.72 5.66
C ILE A 69 -17.84 1.88 6.30
N GLY A 70 -18.43 3.08 6.33
CA GLY A 70 -17.82 4.25 6.94
C GLY A 70 -17.52 4.07 8.42
N ARG A 71 -18.45 3.51 9.19
CA ARG A 71 -18.27 3.28 10.63
C ARG A 71 -17.19 2.24 10.93
N VAL A 72 -17.14 1.16 10.16
CA VAL A 72 -16.10 0.13 10.30
C VAL A 72 -14.73 0.73 9.99
N ALA A 73 -14.61 1.46 8.88
CA ALA A 73 -13.38 2.12 8.49
C ALA A 73 -12.92 3.16 9.52
N GLU A 74 -13.83 3.96 10.07
CA GLU A 74 -13.53 4.99 11.08
C GLU A 74 -12.89 4.40 12.34
N ILE A 75 -13.25 3.19 12.74
CA ILE A 75 -12.74 2.55 13.95
C ILE A 75 -11.49 1.71 13.63
N VAL A 76 -11.57 0.87 12.62
CA VAL A 76 -10.54 -0.15 12.34
C VAL A 76 -9.28 0.46 11.76
N VAL A 77 -9.42 1.39 10.80
CA VAL A 77 -8.26 1.94 10.09
C VAL A 77 -7.31 2.74 11.00
N PRO A 78 -7.78 3.66 11.89
CA PRO A 78 -6.86 4.36 12.78
C PRO A 78 -6.17 3.44 13.79
N ILE A 79 -6.87 2.44 14.31
CA ILE A 79 -6.29 1.47 15.25
C ILE A 79 -5.20 0.66 14.56
N MET A 80 -5.50 0.09 13.40
CA MET A 80 -4.58 -0.73 12.63
C MET A 80 -3.34 0.06 12.20
N SER A 81 -3.54 1.24 11.59
CA SER A 81 -2.45 2.09 11.14
C SER A 81 -1.60 2.61 12.30
N GLY A 82 -2.23 2.95 13.43
CA GLY A 82 -1.54 3.37 14.64
C GLY A 82 -0.62 2.26 15.19
N ILE A 83 -1.12 1.03 15.29
CA ILE A 83 -0.32 -0.12 15.74
C ILE A 83 0.80 -0.42 14.73
N TYR A 84 0.51 -0.38 13.43
CA TYR A 84 1.50 -0.60 12.38
C TYR A 84 2.65 0.42 12.45
N ILE A 85 2.31 1.71 12.55
CA ILE A 85 3.31 2.79 12.68
C ILE A 85 4.13 2.60 13.97
N LEU A 86 3.50 2.24 15.07
CA LEU A 86 4.18 1.98 16.32
C LEU A 86 5.20 0.84 16.17
N VAL A 87 4.82 -0.28 15.58
CA VAL A 87 5.74 -1.41 15.31
C VAL A 87 6.89 -0.98 14.40
N ALA A 88 6.59 -0.24 13.33
CA ALA A 88 7.64 0.27 12.44
C ALA A 88 8.62 1.20 13.17
N LEU A 89 8.12 2.12 14.00
CA LEU A 89 8.95 3.01 14.81
C LEU A 89 9.80 2.25 15.83
N VAL A 90 9.27 1.19 16.45
CA VAL A 90 10.06 0.34 17.38
C VAL A 90 11.19 -0.35 16.63
N ILE A 91 10.94 -0.91 15.43
CA ILE A 91 11.99 -1.51 14.60
C ILE A 91 13.08 -0.49 14.25
N LEU A 92 12.69 0.72 13.84
CA LEU A 92 13.61 1.80 13.54
C LEU A 92 14.41 2.24 14.79
N ALA A 93 13.76 2.34 15.95
CA ALA A 93 14.41 2.73 17.20
C ALA A 93 15.41 1.67 17.67
N VAL A 94 15.08 0.39 17.56
CA VAL A 94 16.02 -0.71 17.91
C VAL A 94 17.22 -0.71 16.97
N ASN A 95 17.02 -0.36 15.71
CA ASN A 95 18.06 -0.36 14.68
C ASN A 95 18.52 1.07 14.31
N TYR A 96 18.47 2.02 15.24
CA TYR A 96 18.75 3.43 14.94
C TYR A 96 20.14 3.68 14.35
N GLN A 97 21.13 2.86 14.71
CA GLN A 97 22.49 2.94 14.18
C GLN A 97 22.58 2.61 12.68
N ALA A 98 21.62 1.85 12.14
CA ALA A 98 21.56 1.51 10.73
C ALA A 98 20.87 2.61 9.87
N ILE A 99 20.18 3.56 10.50
CA ILE A 99 19.43 4.62 9.78
C ILE A 99 20.38 5.47 8.89
N PRO A 100 21.53 5.99 9.37
CA PRO A 100 22.43 6.74 8.51
C PRO A 100 23.00 5.93 7.34
N ALA A 101 23.27 4.64 7.58
CA ALA A 101 23.72 3.74 6.52
C ALA A 101 22.63 3.48 5.46
N ALA A 102 21.36 3.35 5.86
CA ALA A 102 20.23 3.23 4.95
C ALA A 102 20.07 4.47 4.07
N PHE A 103 20.14 5.67 4.64
CA PHE A 103 20.13 6.90 3.86
C PHE A 103 21.32 6.99 2.90
N SER A 104 22.54 6.68 3.38
CA SER A 104 23.73 6.63 2.53
C SER A 104 23.55 5.65 1.36
N LEU A 105 22.97 4.49 1.61
CA LEU A 105 22.67 3.50 0.57
C LEU A 105 21.68 4.06 -0.46
N ILE A 106 20.60 4.70 -0.02
CA ILE A 106 19.60 5.30 -0.90
C ILE A 106 20.26 6.37 -1.81
N PHE A 107 21.02 7.29 -1.22
CA PHE A 107 21.68 8.36 -1.98
C PHE A 107 22.77 7.81 -2.92
N LYS A 108 23.59 6.87 -2.47
CA LYS A 108 24.59 6.22 -3.32
C LYS A 108 23.96 5.45 -4.48
N SER A 109 22.87 4.75 -4.23
CA SER A 109 22.15 4.01 -5.27
C SER A 109 21.44 4.94 -6.26
N ALA A 110 20.98 6.10 -5.80
CA ALA A 110 20.31 7.09 -6.65
C ALA A 110 21.30 7.89 -7.53
N PHE A 111 22.47 8.23 -6.98
CA PHE A 111 23.43 9.17 -7.61
C PHE A 111 24.83 8.56 -7.82
N GLY A 112 25.03 7.28 -7.50
CA GLY A 112 26.34 6.61 -7.59
C GLY A 112 26.83 6.49 -9.03
N ALA A 113 28.14 6.74 -9.23
CA ALA A 113 28.80 6.75 -10.53
C ALA A 113 28.97 5.35 -11.17
N ASP A 114 28.78 4.29 -10.41
CA ASP A 114 29.04 2.90 -10.86
C ASP A 114 27.84 2.23 -11.55
N GLN A 115 26.71 2.89 -11.61
CA GLN A 115 25.53 2.41 -12.33
C GLN A 115 25.56 2.97 -13.75
N ILE A 116 25.22 2.17 -14.74
CA ILE A 116 24.97 2.57 -16.13
C ILE A 116 23.82 3.58 -16.11
N ILE A 117 24.20 4.85 -16.03
CA ILE A 117 23.50 5.97 -15.39
C ILE A 117 22.13 6.29 -16.05
N GLY A 118 21.93 6.00 -17.32
CA GLY A 118 20.70 6.39 -18.00
C GLY A 118 19.51 5.46 -17.78
N ALA A 119 19.68 4.16 -17.95
CA ALA A 119 18.58 3.19 -17.91
C ALA A 119 18.11 2.88 -16.47
N ALA A 120 19.06 2.79 -15.52
CA ALA A 120 18.73 2.49 -14.14
C ALA A 120 18.02 3.66 -13.43
N MET A 121 18.48 4.90 -13.65
CA MET A 121 17.80 6.10 -13.12
C MET A 121 16.40 6.26 -13.73
N GLY A 122 16.26 6.08 -15.05
CA GLY A 122 14.95 6.15 -15.71
C GLY A 122 13.98 5.10 -15.16
N SER A 123 14.44 3.87 -14.98
CA SER A 123 13.63 2.80 -14.39
C SER A 123 13.22 3.11 -12.95
N ALA A 124 14.15 3.54 -12.10
CA ALA A 124 13.86 3.90 -10.72
C ALA A 124 12.86 5.05 -10.61
N MET A 125 13.00 6.09 -11.44
CA MET A 125 12.05 7.20 -11.51
C MET A 125 10.65 6.73 -11.96
N ILE A 126 10.57 5.89 -12.99
CA ILE A 126 9.30 5.37 -13.50
C ILE A 126 8.61 4.52 -12.42
N TRP A 127 9.32 3.57 -11.83
CA TRP A 127 8.76 2.71 -10.79
C TRP A 127 8.41 3.47 -9.51
N GLY A 128 9.27 4.38 -9.08
CA GLY A 128 9.03 5.25 -7.93
C GLY A 128 7.78 6.10 -8.13
N THR A 129 7.65 6.76 -9.29
CA THR A 129 6.47 7.55 -9.62
C THR A 129 5.20 6.70 -9.69
N LYS A 130 5.24 5.54 -10.34
CA LYS A 130 4.10 4.61 -10.40
C LYS A 130 3.65 4.18 -9.01
N ARG A 131 4.59 3.84 -8.13
CA ARG A 131 4.28 3.42 -6.76
C ARG A 131 3.77 4.56 -5.89
N ALA A 132 4.34 5.76 -6.01
CA ALA A 132 3.86 6.94 -5.29
C ALA A 132 2.43 7.31 -5.70
N ILE A 133 2.11 7.30 -6.99
CA ILE A 133 0.76 7.57 -7.49
C ILE A 133 -0.21 6.50 -6.99
N PHE A 134 0.19 5.23 -6.99
CA PHE A 134 -0.65 4.14 -6.52
C PHE A 134 -0.93 4.24 -5.01
N SER A 135 0.08 4.55 -4.19
CA SER A 135 -0.06 4.68 -2.73
C SER A 135 -0.90 5.89 -2.34
N SER A 136 -0.63 7.04 -2.94
CA SER A 136 -1.35 8.30 -2.63
C SER A 136 -2.70 8.43 -3.35
N GLU A 137 -3.02 7.50 -4.25
CA GLU A 137 -4.22 7.54 -5.13
C GLU A 137 -4.33 8.84 -5.96
N THR A 138 -3.24 9.62 -6.04
CA THR A 138 -3.21 10.91 -6.71
C THR A 138 -3.41 10.75 -8.21
N GLY A 139 -4.43 11.41 -8.75
CA GLY A 139 -4.78 11.32 -10.16
C GLY A 139 -5.58 10.08 -10.56
N MET A 140 -5.78 9.10 -9.66
CA MET A 140 -6.57 7.90 -9.94
C MET A 140 -8.06 8.09 -9.67
N ALA A 141 -8.44 9.16 -8.97
CA ALA A 141 -9.81 9.50 -8.60
C ALA A 141 -10.54 8.44 -7.73
N THR A 142 -9.82 7.49 -7.15
CA THR A 142 -10.37 6.38 -6.35
C THR A 142 -10.99 6.88 -5.05
N ALA A 143 -10.43 7.91 -4.44
CA ALA A 143 -10.96 8.53 -3.22
C ALA A 143 -12.17 9.45 -3.47
N THR A 144 -12.50 9.79 -4.73
CA THR A 144 -13.56 10.75 -5.03
C THR A 144 -14.97 10.28 -4.65
N PRO A 145 -15.38 9.01 -4.81
CA PRO A 145 -16.69 8.55 -4.39
C PRO A 145 -16.87 8.62 -2.86
N SER A 146 -15.85 8.25 -2.09
CA SER A 146 -15.89 8.33 -0.63
C SER A 146 -15.90 9.78 -0.14
N ALA A 147 -15.10 10.64 -0.75
CA ALA A 147 -15.11 12.08 -0.46
C ALA A 147 -16.46 12.74 -0.78
N ALA A 148 -17.14 12.30 -1.84
CA ALA A 148 -18.46 12.82 -2.22
C ALA A 148 -19.57 12.39 -1.25
N SER A 149 -19.38 11.28 -0.51
CA SER A 149 -20.34 10.79 0.48
C SER A 149 -20.15 11.42 1.88
N ALA A 150 -19.09 12.20 2.09
CA ALA A 150 -18.77 12.80 3.38
C ALA A 150 -19.72 13.96 3.72
N GLU A 151 -20.27 13.93 4.91
CA GLU A 151 -21.10 15.01 5.44
C GLU A 151 -20.22 16.13 6.03
N VAL A 152 -19.94 17.14 5.24
CA VAL A 152 -19.09 18.28 5.62
C VAL A 152 -19.79 19.62 5.37
N SER A 153 -19.50 20.61 6.18
CA SER A 153 -20.12 21.94 6.06
C SER A 153 -19.68 22.70 4.78
N HIS A 154 -18.56 22.33 4.18
CA HIS A 154 -18.07 22.93 2.94
C HIS A 154 -17.13 21.95 2.20
N PRO A 155 -17.26 21.76 0.88
CA PRO A 155 -16.43 20.82 0.10
C PRO A 155 -14.91 21.01 0.24
N ALA A 156 -14.46 22.28 0.42
CA ALA A 156 -13.04 22.57 0.61
C ALA A 156 -12.46 21.92 1.88
N LYS A 157 -13.26 21.71 2.94
CA LYS A 157 -12.80 20.99 4.14
C LYS A 157 -12.44 19.55 3.83
N GLN A 158 -13.27 18.87 3.04
CA GLN A 158 -12.97 17.51 2.61
C GLN A 158 -11.72 17.46 1.72
N GLY A 159 -11.52 18.45 0.84
CA GLY A 159 -10.31 18.56 0.06
C GLY A 159 -9.05 18.72 0.91
N LEU A 160 -9.10 19.53 1.97
CA LEU A 160 -7.99 19.70 2.92
C LEU A 160 -7.71 18.41 3.70
N VAL A 161 -8.73 17.69 4.14
CA VAL A 161 -8.57 16.40 4.83
C VAL A 161 -7.90 15.38 3.89
N GLN A 162 -8.33 15.29 2.64
CA GLN A 162 -7.71 14.40 1.65
C GLN A 162 -6.25 14.78 1.39
N ALA A 163 -5.94 16.06 1.22
CA ALA A 163 -4.57 16.52 1.05
C ALA A 163 -3.71 16.15 2.26
N PHE A 164 -4.20 16.35 3.48
CA PHE A 164 -3.48 16.02 4.70
C PHE A 164 -3.24 14.52 4.87
N SER A 165 -4.21 13.68 4.50
CA SER A 165 -4.08 12.22 4.57
C SER A 165 -2.94 11.69 3.70
N VAL A 166 -2.73 12.28 2.51
CA VAL A 166 -1.62 11.93 1.61
C VAL A 166 -0.26 12.20 2.26
N TYR A 167 -0.12 13.33 2.98
CA TYR A 167 1.12 13.61 3.70
C TYR A 167 1.38 12.59 4.82
N ILE A 168 0.36 12.19 5.57
CA ILE A 168 0.51 11.18 6.61
C ILE A 168 0.91 9.84 5.99
N ASP A 169 0.22 9.40 4.95
CA ASP A 169 0.54 8.15 4.28
C ASP A 169 1.99 8.15 3.75
N THR A 170 2.35 9.16 2.97
CA THR A 170 3.64 9.18 2.29
C THR A 170 4.82 9.43 3.25
N LEU A 171 4.72 10.42 4.14
CA LEU A 171 5.83 10.81 4.99
C LEU A 171 6.01 9.88 6.20
N PHE A 172 4.92 9.33 6.75
CA PHE A 172 5.04 8.48 7.92
C PHE A 172 4.97 7.00 7.54
N VAL A 173 3.90 6.55 6.92
CA VAL A 173 3.68 5.11 6.68
C VAL A 173 4.66 4.57 5.63
N CYS A 174 4.70 5.18 4.46
CA CYS A 174 5.57 4.70 3.37
C CYS A 174 7.06 4.86 3.69
N THR A 175 7.47 5.97 4.32
CA THR A 175 8.87 6.19 4.70
C THR A 175 9.30 5.22 5.79
N ALA A 176 8.48 5.01 6.82
CA ALA A 176 8.77 4.05 7.89
C ALA A 176 8.89 2.62 7.33
N THR A 177 7.96 2.22 6.45
CA THR A 177 8.00 0.92 5.78
C THR A 177 9.23 0.75 4.91
N GLY A 178 9.56 1.74 4.09
CA GLY A 178 10.74 1.71 3.23
C GLY A 178 12.04 1.61 4.00
N LEU A 179 12.22 2.42 5.04
CA LEU A 179 13.38 2.36 5.92
C LEU A 179 13.46 1.03 6.67
N MET A 180 12.33 0.52 7.16
CA MET A 180 12.26 -0.78 7.83
C MET A 180 12.75 -1.89 6.90
N LEU A 181 12.30 -1.94 5.65
CA LEU A 181 12.74 -2.94 4.68
C LEU A 181 14.23 -2.83 4.36
N ILE A 182 14.75 -1.62 4.17
CA ILE A 182 16.16 -1.38 3.87
C ILE A 182 17.05 -1.78 5.06
N ILE A 183 16.69 -1.38 6.27
CA ILE A 183 17.47 -1.65 7.49
C ILE A 183 17.48 -3.14 7.83
N THR A 184 16.36 -3.82 7.66
CA THR A 184 16.28 -5.27 7.90
C THR A 184 16.85 -6.11 6.77
N GLY A 185 17.12 -5.51 5.60
CA GLY A 185 17.56 -6.23 4.41
C GLY A 185 16.51 -7.16 3.80
N CYS A 186 15.24 -7.02 4.20
CA CYS A 186 14.13 -7.87 3.77
C CYS A 186 13.57 -7.43 2.42
N TYR A 187 14.41 -7.28 1.41
CA TYR A 187 14.03 -6.93 0.05
C TYR A 187 14.92 -7.62 -0.96
N SER A 188 14.51 -7.64 -2.21
CA SER A 188 15.32 -8.16 -3.33
C SER A 188 15.36 -7.11 -4.45
N VAL A 189 16.49 -7.01 -5.12
CA VAL A 189 16.67 -6.11 -6.26
C VAL A 189 16.86 -6.94 -7.52
N GLN A 190 15.98 -6.76 -8.48
CA GLN A 190 16.06 -7.43 -9.78
C GLN A 190 16.86 -6.58 -10.76
N GLY A 191 17.81 -7.20 -11.45
CA GLY A 191 18.58 -6.57 -12.52
C GLY A 191 17.79 -6.50 -13.82
N ALA A 192 18.32 -5.75 -14.78
CA ALA A 192 17.74 -5.61 -16.12
C ALA A 192 17.66 -6.94 -16.89
N ASP A 193 18.55 -7.87 -16.58
CA ASP A 193 18.65 -9.19 -17.22
C ASP A 193 17.71 -10.23 -16.60
N GLY A 194 16.81 -9.83 -15.69
CA GLY A 194 15.90 -10.72 -14.98
C GLY A 194 16.55 -11.50 -13.82
N GLY A 195 17.86 -11.41 -13.63
CA GLY A 195 18.57 -11.95 -12.48
C GLY A 195 18.42 -11.07 -11.24
N PHE A 196 18.65 -11.62 -10.04
CA PHE A 196 18.66 -10.84 -8.82
C PHE A 196 20.06 -10.27 -8.55
N LEU A 197 20.18 -8.94 -8.42
CA LEU A 197 21.39 -8.24 -8.00
C LEU A 197 21.60 -8.31 -6.49
N PHE A 198 20.51 -8.36 -5.74
CA PHE A 198 20.51 -8.50 -4.30
C PHE A 198 19.31 -9.34 -3.86
N THR A 199 19.58 -10.33 -3.02
CA THR A 199 18.57 -11.24 -2.47
C THR A 199 18.73 -11.27 -0.96
N GLY A 200 18.00 -10.40 -0.24
CA GLY A 200 18.07 -10.35 1.22
C GLY A 200 17.33 -11.49 1.92
N MET A 201 16.26 -12.00 1.34
CA MET A 201 15.40 -13.03 1.94
C MET A 201 15.03 -14.17 0.99
N GLY A 202 15.94 -14.54 0.08
CA GLY A 202 15.64 -15.57 -0.91
C GLY A 202 14.81 -15.07 -2.09
N GLN A 203 14.42 -15.96 -2.99
CA GLN A 203 13.64 -15.64 -4.19
C GLN A 203 12.15 -15.48 -3.87
N VAL A 204 11.81 -14.55 -3.00
CA VAL A 204 10.42 -14.27 -2.67
C VAL A 204 9.95 -13.10 -3.52
N GLY A 205 8.77 -13.22 -4.13
CA GLY A 205 8.17 -12.16 -4.92
C GLY A 205 8.00 -10.87 -4.12
N ALA A 206 7.93 -9.74 -4.83
CA ALA A 206 7.78 -8.41 -4.24
C ALA A 206 6.36 -8.21 -3.72
N ASP A 207 6.06 -8.74 -2.55
CA ASP A 207 4.73 -8.75 -1.95
C ASP A 207 4.75 -8.33 -0.47
N ALA A 208 3.59 -8.35 0.15
CA ALA A 208 3.40 -8.18 1.58
C ALA A 208 4.30 -9.07 2.45
N THR A 209 4.83 -10.16 1.87
CA THR A 209 5.78 -11.08 2.52
C THR A 209 7.07 -10.40 2.95
N TRP A 210 7.53 -9.36 2.25
CA TRP A 210 8.71 -8.60 2.66
C TRP A 210 8.47 -7.85 3.97
N VAL A 211 7.29 -7.22 4.11
CA VAL A 211 6.90 -6.53 5.35
C VAL A 211 6.72 -7.55 6.48
N GLN A 212 6.11 -8.70 6.19
CA GLN A 212 5.98 -9.80 7.17
C GLN A 212 7.36 -10.27 7.64
N ALA A 213 8.32 -10.46 6.74
CA ALA A 213 9.67 -10.84 7.07
C ALA A 213 10.36 -9.76 7.93
N ALA A 214 10.27 -8.49 7.55
CA ALA A 214 10.86 -7.39 8.29
C ALA A 214 10.29 -7.26 9.72
N VAL A 215 8.99 -7.38 9.89
CA VAL A 215 8.38 -7.37 11.22
C VAL A 215 8.74 -8.64 12.02
N SER A 216 8.90 -9.77 11.36
CA SER A 216 9.33 -11.03 12.00
C SER A 216 10.77 -11.00 12.50
N THR A 217 11.62 -10.08 12.07
CA THR A 217 12.96 -9.88 12.65
C THR A 217 12.90 -9.45 14.11
N LEU A 218 11.88 -8.66 14.48
CA LEU A 218 11.66 -8.22 15.87
C LEU A 218 10.75 -9.20 16.63
N MET A 219 9.74 -9.74 15.94
CA MET A 219 8.72 -10.63 16.51
C MET A 219 8.65 -11.96 15.73
N PRO A 220 9.60 -12.91 15.93
CA PRO A 220 9.70 -14.12 15.10
C PRO A 220 8.43 -14.97 15.06
N THR A 221 7.70 -15.05 16.17
CA THR A 221 6.52 -15.92 16.31
C THR A 221 5.22 -15.26 15.87
N PHE A 222 5.12 -13.92 15.98
CA PHE A 222 3.88 -13.20 15.80
C PHE A 222 3.90 -12.19 14.64
N GLY A 223 5.08 -11.78 14.20
CA GLY A 223 5.24 -10.70 13.21
C GLY A 223 4.50 -10.93 11.89
N SER A 224 4.63 -12.12 11.30
CA SER A 224 3.92 -12.46 10.05
C SER A 224 2.40 -12.48 10.23
N LYS A 225 1.92 -13.00 11.36
CA LYS A 225 0.48 -13.04 11.70
C LYS A 225 -0.07 -11.64 11.92
N PHE A 226 0.70 -10.79 12.62
CA PHE A 226 0.34 -9.40 12.85
C PHE A 226 0.14 -8.64 11.54
N VAL A 227 1.13 -8.73 10.62
CA VAL A 227 1.03 -8.05 9.32
C VAL A 227 -0.12 -8.62 8.47
N ALA A 228 -0.35 -9.94 8.51
CA ALA A 228 -1.47 -10.55 7.80
C ALA A 228 -2.83 -10.06 8.31
N ILE A 229 -2.98 -9.93 9.62
CA ILE A 229 -4.19 -9.38 10.25
C ILE A 229 -4.33 -7.89 9.90
N ALA A 230 -3.23 -7.13 9.97
CA ALA A 230 -3.26 -5.71 9.61
C ALA A 230 -3.63 -5.47 8.14
N LEU A 231 -3.26 -6.36 7.23
CA LEU A 231 -3.64 -6.26 5.82
C LEU A 231 -5.07 -6.74 5.55
N PHE A 232 -5.65 -7.52 6.46
CA PHE A 232 -7.01 -8.00 6.33
C PHE A 232 -8.04 -6.89 6.63
N PHE A 233 -7.72 -5.97 7.52
CA PHE A 233 -8.56 -4.85 7.93
C PHE A 233 -8.19 -3.56 7.21
#